data_d21fff5a1431f678fec1b4e1dfba81eb
#
_entry.id   d21fff5a1431f678fec1b4e1dfba81eb
#
_cell.length_a   1.000
_cell.length_b   1.000
_cell.length_c   1.000
_cell.angle_alpha   90.00
_cell.angle_beta   90.00
_cell.angle_gamma   90.00
#
_symmetry.space_group_name_H-M   'P 1'
#
loop_
_entity.id
_entity.type
_entity.pdbx_description
1 polymer ?
#
loop_
_entity_poly.entity_id
_entity_poly.type
_entity_poly.pdbx_seq_one_letter_code
_entity_poly.pdbx_strand_id
1 'polypeptide(L)'
;VQTCALPILATLFLACSISTVSAQTPVYMDDAQPIEARVKDALSRMTLEEKVALCHAQSKFSSAGVPRLGIPELWMSDGPHGVRAEINWNDWGYANWTNDSITAFPALTCLAATWNPDMSAKYGKAIGEEARYREKDVLLGPGVNIYRTPMNGRNFEYMGEDPYLASVMCVPYIQELQKNGVAACVKHYALNNQELWRGHIDVNLSDRALYEIYLPAFKAAVEEGGAWSIMGAYNKIRGQHACHNDFTLNKILKDDWKFDGCVITDWGGAHDTYEAAVNGLDIEMGSYTNGLTSESVFTYNDYYLANPYLQMLKDGKVPMSTIDDKASRILRLIFRTAMNRQKPYGSVATEEHYAAAREIGNEGIVLLKNAPVIKKGAPDR
;
A
#
# COMPACT_ATOMS: atom_id res chain seq x y z
N VAL A 1 -44.74 -43.55 75.46
CA VAL A 1 -43.57 -42.87 74.94
C VAL A 1 -43.44 -43.26 73.48
N GLN A 2 -43.86 -42.37 72.59
CA GLN A 2 -43.78 -42.53 71.10
C GLN A 2 -42.43 -41.94 70.63
N THR A 3 -41.67 -42.75 69.91
CA THR A 3 -40.46 -42.33 69.20
C THR A 3 -40.83 -42.04 67.71
N CYS A 4 -40.71 -40.78 67.33
CA CYS A 4 -40.78 -40.33 65.94
C CYS A 4 -39.49 -40.62 65.22
N ALA A 5 -39.51 -41.39 64.16
CA ALA A 5 -38.40 -41.56 63.22
C ALA A 5 -38.59 -40.59 62.03
N LEU A 6 -37.63 -39.72 61.83
CA LEU A 6 -37.52 -38.83 60.65
C LEU A 6 -36.85 -39.60 59.49
N PRO A 7 -37.33 -39.46 58.26
CA PRO A 7 -36.63 -40.03 57.11
C PRO A 7 -35.52 -39.09 56.63
N ILE A 8 -34.33 -39.63 56.42
CA ILE A 8 -33.15 -38.96 55.86
C ILE A 8 -33.40 -38.88 54.35
N LEU A 9 -33.61 -37.68 53.83
CA LEU A 9 -33.64 -37.39 52.37
C LEU A 9 -32.20 -37.32 51.85
N ALA A 10 -31.78 -38.35 51.14
CA ALA A 10 -30.49 -38.35 50.45
C ALA A 10 -30.61 -37.51 49.15
N THR A 11 -30.08 -36.30 49.16
CA THR A 11 -29.99 -35.44 47.95
C THR A 11 -28.80 -35.90 47.12
N LEU A 12 -29.06 -36.56 46.00
CA LEU A 12 -28.07 -36.84 44.95
C LEU A 12 -27.70 -35.53 44.26
N PHE A 13 -26.52 -34.98 44.52
CA PHE A 13 -25.93 -33.93 43.67
C PHE A 13 -25.36 -34.58 42.41
N LEU A 14 -26.09 -34.43 41.30
CA LEU A 14 -25.59 -34.73 39.97
C LEU A 14 -24.66 -33.59 39.56
N ALA A 15 -23.34 -33.79 39.74
CA ALA A 15 -22.33 -32.89 39.26
C ALA A 15 -22.28 -32.95 37.72
N CYS A 16 -23.01 -32.04 37.07
CA CYS A 16 -22.87 -31.81 35.63
C CYS A 16 -21.55 -31.15 35.38
N SER A 17 -20.52 -31.92 35.00
CA SER A 17 -19.25 -31.40 34.52
C SER A 17 -19.50 -30.67 33.20
N ILE A 18 -19.71 -29.35 33.25
CA ILE A 18 -19.67 -28.49 32.06
C ILE A 18 -18.20 -28.46 31.63
N SER A 19 -17.84 -29.36 30.72
CA SER A 19 -16.59 -29.24 29.99
C SER A 19 -16.68 -27.94 29.17
N THR A 20 -16.09 -26.87 29.68
CA THR A 20 -15.83 -25.68 28.88
C THR A 20 -14.85 -26.10 27.80
N VAL A 21 -15.35 -26.41 26.61
CA VAL A 21 -14.52 -26.49 25.41
C VAL A 21 -13.99 -25.06 25.22
N SER A 22 -12.77 -24.83 25.70
CA SER A 22 -12.04 -23.61 25.36
C SER A 22 -11.91 -23.62 23.84
N ALA A 23 -12.66 -22.79 23.15
CA ALA A 23 -12.52 -22.63 21.71
C ALA A 23 -11.08 -22.19 21.46
N GLN A 24 -10.28 -23.05 20.89
CA GLN A 24 -8.89 -22.76 20.55
C GLN A 24 -8.88 -21.53 19.64
N THR A 25 -8.10 -20.50 20.02
CA THR A 25 -7.95 -19.29 19.19
C THR A 25 -7.56 -19.70 17.77
N PRO A 26 -8.26 -19.22 16.73
CA PRO A 26 -7.91 -19.55 15.36
C PRO A 26 -6.46 -19.15 15.06
N VAL A 27 -5.76 -19.93 14.22
CA VAL A 27 -4.35 -19.70 13.89
C VAL A 27 -4.13 -18.30 13.32
N TYR A 28 -5.04 -17.79 12.49
CA TYR A 28 -4.90 -16.46 11.91
C TYR A 28 -4.98 -15.31 12.92
N MET A 29 -5.56 -15.54 14.11
CA MET A 29 -5.68 -14.55 15.19
C MET A 29 -4.48 -14.56 16.15
N ASP A 30 -3.59 -15.52 16.04
CA ASP A 30 -2.41 -15.69 16.90
C ASP A 30 -1.16 -15.10 16.22
N ASP A 31 -0.69 -13.95 16.72
CA ASP A 31 0.50 -13.25 16.20
C ASP A 31 1.80 -14.03 16.38
N ALA A 32 1.83 -15.04 17.24
CA ALA A 32 3.00 -15.91 17.42
C ALA A 32 3.16 -16.92 16.28
N GLN A 33 2.10 -17.12 15.46
CA GLN A 33 2.16 -18.03 14.33
C GLN A 33 2.83 -17.39 13.11
N PRO A 34 3.53 -18.18 12.29
CA PRO A 34 4.07 -17.70 11.03
C PRO A 34 2.97 -17.09 10.14
N ILE A 35 3.27 -15.98 9.48
CA ILE A 35 2.30 -15.25 8.65
C ILE A 35 1.64 -16.17 7.61
N GLU A 36 2.40 -17.05 6.96
CA GLU A 36 1.85 -17.97 5.95
C GLU A 36 0.86 -19.00 6.54
N ALA A 37 1.09 -19.43 7.79
CA ALA A 37 0.11 -20.27 8.48
C ALA A 37 -1.17 -19.50 8.81
N ARG A 38 -1.05 -18.24 9.20
CA ARG A 38 -2.18 -17.32 9.43
C ARG A 38 -2.96 -17.07 8.14
N VAL A 39 -2.27 -16.78 7.05
CA VAL A 39 -2.88 -16.58 5.72
C VAL A 39 -3.67 -17.82 5.30
N LYS A 40 -3.07 -19.00 5.38
CA LYS A 40 -3.71 -20.26 4.99
C LYS A 40 -4.96 -20.54 5.82
N ASP A 41 -4.91 -20.32 7.13
CA ASP A 41 -6.05 -20.54 8.02
C ASP A 41 -7.19 -19.55 7.72
N ALA A 42 -6.89 -18.24 7.61
CA ALA A 42 -7.88 -17.22 7.27
C ALA A 42 -8.54 -17.51 5.91
N LEU A 43 -7.74 -17.75 4.88
CA LEU A 43 -8.20 -18.04 3.52
C LEU A 43 -9.17 -19.23 3.47
N SER A 44 -8.90 -20.29 4.24
CA SER A 44 -9.74 -21.49 4.31
C SER A 44 -11.13 -21.24 4.93
N ARG A 45 -11.29 -20.14 5.67
CA ARG A 45 -12.54 -19.78 6.36
C ARG A 45 -13.37 -18.75 5.59
N MET A 46 -12.80 -18.12 4.56
CA MET A 46 -13.47 -17.08 3.79
C MET A 46 -14.39 -17.63 2.72
N THR A 47 -15.52 -16.95 2.51
CA THR A 47 -16.38 -17.18 1.36
C THR A 47 -15.76 -16.55 0.10
N LEU A 48 -16.28 -16.91 -1.08
CA LEU A 48 -15.84 -16.34 -2.33
C LEU A 48 -16.07 -14.82 -2.38
N GLU A 49 -17.23 -14.38 -1.92
CA GLU A 49 -17.62 -12.98 -1.85
C GLU A 49 -16.69 -12.18 -0.91
N GLU A 50 -16.31 -12.74 0.22
CA GLU A 50 -15.37 -12.11 1.15
C GLU A 50 -13.97 -11.97 0.54
N LYS A 51 -13.50 -12.99 -0.21
CA LYS A 51 -12.23 -12.90 -0.92
C LYS A 51 -12.24 -11.81 -1.98
N VAL A 52 -13.32 -11.71 -2.76
CA VAL A 52 -13.48 -10.68 -3.80
C VAL A 52 -13.57 -9.29 -3.18
N ALA A 53 -14.26 -9.12 -2.06
CA ALA A 53 -14.36 -7.83 -1.37
C ALA A 53 -13.01 -7.26 -0.93
N LEU A 54 -12.01 -8.10 -0.64
CA LEU A 54 -10.65 -7.64 -0.36
C LEU A 54 -9.99 -7.00 -1.58
N CYS A 55 -10.35 -7.41 -2.80
CA CYS A 55 -9.64 -7.07 -4.03
C CYS A 55 -9.99 -5.70 -4.62
N HIS A 56 -10.90 -4.96 -4.00
CA HIS A 56 -11.31 -3.65 -4.52
C HIS A 56 -11.61 -2.65 -3.40
N ALA A 57 -11.66 -1.37 -3.77
CA ALA A 57 -11.99 -0.31 -2.85
C ALA A 57 -13.41 -0.46 -2.28
N GLN A 58 -13.59 -0.06 -1.04
CA GLN A 58 -14.88 0.22 -0.41
C GLN A 58 -15.05 1.70 -0.05
N SER A 59 -13.96 2.44 -0.06
CA SER A 59 -13.90 3.90 0.12
C SER A 59 -12.82 4.49 -0.78
N LYS A 60 -12.61 5.80 -0.72
CA LYS A 60 -11.52 6.45 -1.47
C LYS A 60 -10.14 5.90 -1.13
N PHE A 61 -9.91 5.49 0.12
CA PHE A 61 -8.59 5.04 0.59
C PHE A 61 -8.63 3.76 1.44
N SER A 62 -9.68 2.94 1.30
CA SER A 62 -9.69 1.64 1.97
C SER A 62 -10.23 0.52 1.10
N SER A 63 -9.71 -0.68 1.30
CA SER A 63 -10.34 -1.93 0.87
C SER A 63 -11.03 -2.62 2.06
N ALA A 64 -11.99 -3.49 1.77
CA ALA A 64 -12.75 -4.16 2.82
C ALA A 64 -11.89 -5.10 3.67
N GLY A 65 -12.29 -5.29 4.92
CA GLY A 65 -11.87 -6.40 5.75
C GLY A 65 -12.83 -7.59 5.63
N VAL A 66 -12.74 -8.51 6.58
CA VAL A 66 -13.68 -9.64 6.74
C VAL A 66 -14.27 -9.58 8.15
N PRO A 67 -15.32 -8.77 8.38
CA PRO A 67 -15.87 -8.52 9.73
C PRO A 67 -16.29 -9.78 10.45
N ARG A 68 -16.85 -10.76 9.74
CA ARG A 68 -17.24 -12.06 10.28
C ARG A 68 -16.08 -12.82 10.92
N LEU A 69 -14.87 -12.60 10.42
CA LEU A 69 -13.63 -13.20 10.94
C LEU A 69 -12.85 -12.23 11.84
N GLY A 70 -13.34 -11.02 12.07
CA GLY A 70 -12.59 -10.00 12.82
C GLY A 70 -11.32 -9.51 12.12
N ILE A 71 -11.25 -9.67 10.79
CA ILE A 71 -10.16 -9.13 9.97
C ILE A 71 -10.53 -7.70 9.59
N PRO A 72 -9.72 -6.70 9.98
CA PRO A 72 -10.03 -5.29 9.75
C PRO A 72 -9.87 -4.89 8.29
N GLU A 73 -10.37 -3.71 7.97
CA GLU A 73 -10.13 -2.99 6.73
C GLU A 73 -8.65 -2.66 6.56
N LEU A 74 -8.21 -2.47 5.31
CA LEU A 74 -6.88 -1.99 4.99
C LEU A 74 -6.96 -0.51 4.60
N TRP A 75 -6.38 0.38 5.41
CA TRP A 75 -6.39 1.82 5.19
C TRP A 75 -5.10 2.31 4.54
N MET A 76 -5.25 3.09 3.49
CA MET A 76 -4.15 3.70 2.72
C MET A 76 -4.12 5.20 2.93
N SER A 77 -2.98 5.82 2.69
CA SER A 77 -2.86 7.27 2.59
C SER A 77 -1.90 7.67 1.51
N ASP A 78 -2.27 8.70 0.79
CA ASP A 78 -1.39 9.39 -0.13
C ASP A 78 -0.30 10.17 0.63
N GLY A 79 0.75 10.51 -0.09
CA GLY A 79 1.76 11.46 0.32
C GLY A 79 3.11 10.88 0.65
N PRO A 80 4.03 10.77 -0.34
CA PRO A 80 5.43 10.42 -0.09
C PRO A 80 6.21 11.55 0.60
N HIS A 81 5.65 12.76 0.72
CA HIS A 81 6.26 13.96 1.33
C HIS A 81 5.54 14.41 2.61
N GLY A 82 4.56 13.67 3.06
CA GLY A 82 3.73 13.93 4.23
C GLY A 82 2.41 13.19 4.09
N VAL A 83 1.91 12.66 5.20
CA VAL A 83 0.67 11.88 5.23
C VAL A 83 -0.51 12.79 4.89
N ARG A 84 -1.27 12.46 3.86
CA ARG A 84 -2.40 13.28 3.41
C ARG A 84 -3.44 13.48 4.50
N ALA A 85 -4.03 14.68 4.56
CA ALA A 85 -5.22 14.95 5.35
C ALA A 85 -6.39 14.02 4.95
N GLU A 86 -7.23 13.66 5.90
CA GLU A 86 -8.35 12.75 5.65
C GLU A 86 -9.39 13.38 4.72
N ILE A 87 -9.91 12.55 3.83
CA ILE A 87 -11.00 12.92 2.93
C ILE A 87 -12.26 12.12 3.25
N ASN A 88 -13.38 12.57 2.70
CA ASN A 88 -14.66 11.88 2.85
C ASN A 88 -14.60 10.45 2.28
N TRP A 89 -15.48 9.60 2.78
CA TRP A 89 -15.57 8.20 2.37
C TRP A 89 -15.72 8.01 0.84
N ASN A 90 -16.59 8.79 0.22
CA ASN A 90 -17.00 8.63 -1.18
C ASN A 90 -16.58 9.77 -2.12
N ASP A 91 -15.98 10.82 -1.62
CA ASP A 91 -15.57 11.97 -2.44
C ASP A 91 -14.21 12.53 -2.01
N TRP A 92 -13.68 13.49 -2.79
CA TRP A 92 -12.37 14.10 -2.56
C TRP A 92 -12.39 15.30 -1.61
N GLY A 93 -13.54 15.61 -0.99
CA GLY A 93 -13.65 16.66 0.02
C GLY A 93 -12.91 16.28 1.30
N TYR A 94 -12.36 17.27 2.00
CA TYR A 94 -11.71 17.04 3.29
C TYR A 94 -12.74 16.62 4.35
N ALA A 95 -12.39 15.62 5.15
CA ALA A 95 -13.19 15.18 6.28
C ALA A 95 -13.20 16.18 7.44
N ASN A 96 -12.26 17.14 7.44
CA ASN A 96 -12.10 18.19 8.45
C ASN A 96 -11.94 17.62 9.88
N TRP A 97 -11.19 16.55 10.01
CA TRP A 97 -10.85 16.01 11.32
C TRP A 97 -9.88 16.96 12.03
N THR A 98 -10.03 17.07 13.32
CA THR A 98 -9.27 18.03 14.13
C THR A 98 -7.78 17.76 14.22
N ASN A 99 -7.33 16.58 13.79
CA ASN A 99 -5.94 16.15 13.91
C ASN A 99 -5.31 15.83 12.53
N ASP A 100 -5.46 16.73 11.59
CA ASP A 100 -4.86 16.62 10.26
C ASP A 100 -3.46 17.26 10.13
N SER A 101 -2.91 17.81 11.22
CA SER A 101 -1.55 18.33 11.23
C SER A 101 -0.53 17.22 11.02
N ILE A 102 0.40 17.47 10.11
CA ILE A 102 1.51 16.55 9.75
C ILE A 102 2.78 17.35 9.49
N THR A 103 3.92 16.68 9.47
CA THR A 103 5.18 17.29 9.00
C THR A 103 5.19 17.36 7.48
N ALA A 104 5.47 18.54 6.93
CA ALA A 104 5.82 18.69 5.52
C ALA A 104 7.31 18.36 5.33
N PHE A 105 7.57 17.17 4.82
CA PHE A 105 8.93 16.74 4.50
C PHE A 105 9.40 17.31 3.16
N PRO A 106 10.73 17.45 2.94
CA PRO A 106 11.27 17.83 1.64
C PRO A 106 10.82 16.89 0.52
N ALA A 107 10.71 17.42 -0.70
CA ALA A 107 10.43 16.60 -1.88
C ALA A 107 11.49 15.50 -2.06
N LEU A 108 11.14 14.36 -2.66
CA LEU A 108 12.09 13.25 -2.84
C LEU A 108 13.26 13.63 -3.74
N THR A 109 13.09 14.61 -4.64
CA THR A 109 14.21 15.22 -5.37
C THR A 109 15.25 15.84 -4.42
N CYS A 110 14.80 16.54 -3.37
CA CYS A 110 15.69 17.13 -2.37
C CYS A 110 16.34 16.03 -1.50
N LEU A 111 15.57 15.01 -1.11
CA LEU A 111 16.11 13.85 -0.41
C LEU A 111 17.22 13.17 -1.22
N ALA A 112 16.98 12.89 -2.51
CA ALA A 112 17.96 12.26 -3.39
C ALA A 112 19.21 13.15 -3.59
N ALA A 113 19.06 14.47 -3.59
CA ALA A 113 20.17 15.42 -3.72
C ALA A 113 21.14 15.40 -2.53
N THR A 114 20.76 14.81 -1.40
CA THR A 114 21.67 14.57 -0.27
C THR A 114 22.74 13.52 -0.59
N TRP A 115 22.44 12.58 -1.47
CA TRP A 115 23.26 11.39 -1.75
C TRP A 115 23.57 10.56 -0.50
N ASN A 116 22.77 10.71 0.53
CA ASN A 116 23.00 10.15 1.86
C ASN A 116 21.87 9.19 2.24
N PRO A 117 22.11 7.87 2.23
CA PRO A 117 21.11 6.87 2.62
C PRO A 117 20.61 7.02 4.07
N ASP A 118 21.42 7.59 4.98
CA ASP A 118 20.99 7.85 6.36
C ASP A 118 19.88 8.91 6.43
N MET A 119 19.90 9.90 5.52
CA MET A 119 18.81 10.88 5.40
C MET A 119 17.53 10.21 4.92
N SER A 120 17.66 9.23 4.02
CA SER A 120 16.53 8.43 3.56
C SER A 120 15.96 7.56 4.66
N ALA A 121 16.80 6.96 5.50
CA ALA A 121 16.38 6.22 6.69
C ALA A 121 15.63 7.12 7.68
N LYS A 122 16.18 8.31 8.00
CA LYS A 122 15.50 9.29 8.86
C LYS A 122 14.13 9.69 8.31
N TYR A 123 14.05 9.90 6.99
CA TYR A 123 12.81 10.25 6.31
C TYR A 123 11.78 9.13 6.47
N GLY A 124 12.15 7.89 6.10
CA GLY A 124 11.27 6.72 6.17
C GLY A 124 10.76 6.47 7.59
N LYS A 125 11.64 6.61 8.59
CA LYS A 125 11.26 6.50 10.00
C LYS A 125 10.21 7.55 10.38
N ALA A 126 10.48 8.83 10.16
CA ALA A 126 9.63 9.91 10.60
C ALA A 126 8.25 9.89 9.93
N ILE A 127 8.20 9.69 8.60
CA ILE A 127 6.93 9.61 7.88
C ILE A 127 6.15 8.33 8.23
N GLY A 128 6.87 7.24 8.54
CA GLY A 128 6.26 5.99 8.99
C GLY A 128 5.62 6.12 10.37
N GLU A 129 6.25 6.85 11.29
CA GLU A 129 5.69 7.17 12.60
C GLU A 129 4.40 8.01 12.49
N GLU A 130 4.37 9.00 11.60
CA GLU A 130 3.17 9.80 11.34
C GLU A 130 2.04 9.00 10.68
N ALA A 131 2.38 8.17 9.69
CA ALA A 131 1.40 7.29 9.05
C ALA A 131 0.81 6.29 10.07
N ARG A 132 1.65 5.73 10.94
CA ARG A 132 1.18 4.83 11.99
C ARG A 132 0.28 5.53 13.01
N TYR A 133 0.66 6.74 13.47
CA TYR A 133 -0.16 7.54 14.36
C TYR A 133 -1.55 7.84 13.78
N ARG A 134 -1.60 8.05 12.44
CA ARG A 134 -2.83 8.27 11.68
C ARG A 134 -3.56 6.96 11.32
N GLU A 135 -3.16 5.84 11.93
CA GLU A 135 -3.77 4.52 11.72
C GLU A 135 -3.77 4.05 10.26
N LYS A 136 -2.75 4.46 9.48
CA LYS A 136 -2.58 4.00 8.09
C LYS A 136 -1.81 2.69 8.06
N ASP A 137 -2.29 1.77 7.22
CA ASP A 137 -1.66 0.48 6.98
C ASP A 137 -0.73 0.52 5.78
N VAL A 138 -1.02 1.39 4.82
CA VAL A 138 -0.23 1.57 3.59
C VAL A 138 -0.01 3.05 3.33
N LEU A 139 1.26 3.45 3.20
CA LEU A 139 1.65 4.76 2.68
C LEU A 139 2.00 4.64 1.20
N LEU A 140 1.34 5.45 0.35
CA LEU A 140 1.52 5.43 -1.10
C LEU A 140 2.81 6.18 -1.48
N GLY A 141 3.92 5.51 -1.28
CA GLY A 141 5.29 5.99 -1.51
C GLY A 141 6.34 4.95 -1.12
N PRO A 142 7.63 5.19 -1.45
CA PRO A 142 8.15 6.32 -2.22
C PRO A 142 7.87 6.25 -3.72
N GLY A 143 7.95 7.41 -4.40
CA GLY A 143 7.99 7.46 -5.86
C GLY A 143 9.42 7.24 -6.36
N VAL A 144 9.61 6.36 -7.36
CA VAL A 144 10.95 6.00 -7.86
C VAL A 144 11.07 5.99 -9.39
N ASN A 145 10.11 6.59 -10.12
CA ASN A 145 10.24 6.70 -11.57
C ASN A 145 11.43 7.61 -11.94
N ILE A 146 12.12 7.22 -13.03
CA ILE A 146 13.30 7.93 -13.50
C ILE A 146 12.88 9.16 -14.33
N TYR A 147 13.54 10.32 -14.13
CA TYR A 147 13.29 11.50 -14.93
C TYR A 147 13.70 11.28 -16.39
N ARG A 148 12.79 11.63 -17.31
CA ARG A 148 13.04 11.63 -18.76
C ARG A 148 13.21 13.05 -19.29
N THR A 149 12.52 13.98 -18.69
CA THR A 149 12.50 15.38 -19.08
C THR A 149 12.24 16.24 -17.84
N PRO A 150 12.84 17.44 -17.75
CA PRO A 150 12.54 18.36 -16.66
C PRO A 150 11.10 18.90 -16.70
N MET A 151 10.40 18.72 -17.82
CA MET A 151 9.03 19.20 -18.04
C MET A 151 7.94 18.27 -17.45
N ASN A 152 8.30 17.11 -16.91
CA ASN A 152 7.32 16.24 -16.28
C ASN A 152 6.81 16.86 -14.97
N GLY A 153 5.49 17.01 -14.85
CA GLY A 153 4.83 17.69 -13.72
C GLY A 153 5.01 17.03 -12.36
N ARG A 154 5.47 15.77 -12.28
CA ARG A 154 5.67 15.03 -11.03
C ARG A 154 7.12 14.65 -10.73
N ASN A 155 8.09 15.29 -11.38
CA ASN A 155 9.50 15.03 -11.07
C ASN A 155 9.86 15.28 -9.60
N PHE A 156 9.23 16.25 -8.94
CA PHE A 156 9.44 16.51 -7.51
C PHE A 156 9.16 15.30 -6.61
N GLU A 157 8.29 14.40 -7.05
CA GLU A 157 7.84 13.21 -6.31
C GLU A 157 8.80 12.02 -6.46
N TYR A 158 9.83 12.14 -7.31
CA TYR A 158 10.77 11.07 -7.62
C TYR A 158 12.21 11.40 -7.21
N MET A 159 13.10 10.39 -7.27
CA MET A 159 14.46 10.46 -6.74
C MET A 159 15.53 10.80 -7.80
N GLY A 160 15.14 11.30 -8.98
CA GLY A 160 16.09 11.80 -9.98
C GLY A 160 16.14 10.96 -11.26
N GLU A 161 17.22 11.18 -12.04
CA GLU A 161 17.44 10.56 -13.34
C GLU A 161 18.40 9.37 -13.30
N ASP A 162 19.11 9.18 -12.17
CA ASP A 162 20.05 8.09 -11.98
C ASP A 162 19.37 6.86 -11.33
N PRO A 163 19.27 5.74 -12.05
CA PRO A 163 18.65 4.53 -11.50
C PRO A 163 19.40 3.93 -10.30
N TYR A 164 20.73 4.10 -10.24
CA TYR A 164 21.51 3.64 -9.10
C TYR A 164 21.24 4.47 -7.85
N LEU A 165 21.27 5.78 -7.97
CA LEU A 165 20.93 6.69 -6.85
C LEU A 165 19.52 6.42 -6.34
N ALA A 166 18.54 6.34 -7.24
CA ALA A 166 17.16 6.02 -6.86
C ALA A 166 17.04 4.68 -6.12
N SER A 167 17.80 3.66 -6.55
CA SER A 167 17.86 2.35 -5.89
C SER A 167 18.42 2.45 -4.47
N VAL A 168 19.57 3.10 -4.30
CA VAL A 168 20.25 3.23 -3.00
C VAL A 168 19.41 4.05 -2.02
N MET A 169 18.73 5.09 -2.50
CA MET A 169 17.94 5.98 -1.63
C MET A 169 16.57 5.38 -1.26
N CYS A 170 15.92 4.61 -2.12
CA CYS A 170 14.59 4.07 -1.80
C CYS A 170 14.63 2.94 -0.77
N VAL A 171 15.70 2.16 -0.71
CA VAL A 171 15.82 0.99 0.17
C VAL A 171 15.68 1.37 1.66
N PRO A 172 16.51 2.26 2.25
CA PRO A 172 16.38 2.63 3.65
C PRO A 172 15.07 3.36 3.97
N TYR A 173 14.51 4.13 3.04
CA TYR A 173 13.18 4.72 3.19
C TYR A 173 12.13 3.63 3.45
N ILE A 174 12.09 2.59 2.60
CA ILE A 174 11.15 1.50 2.68
C ILE A 174 11.31 0.72 3.99
N GLN A 175 12.57 0.34 4.31
CA GLN A 175 12.87 -0.44 5.50
C GLN A 175 12.44 0.26 6.78
N GLU A 176 12.76 1.53 6.94
CA GLU A 176 12.44 2.29 8.15
C GLU A 176 10.95 2.63 8.25
N LEU A 177 10.28 2.92 7.14
CA LEU A 177 8.83 3.09 7.11
C LEU A 177 8.13 1.81 7.59
N GLN A 178 8.53 0.65 7.08
CA GLN A 178 7.89 -0.63 7.39
C GLN A 178 8.12 -1.11 8.83
N LYS A 179 9.16 -0.67 9.51
CA LYS A 179 9.35 -0.90 10.96
C LYS A 179 8.22 -0.35 11.82
N ASN A 180 7.47 0.61 11.30
CA ASN A 180 6.30 1.18 11.97
C ASN A 180 5.01 0.35 11.75
N GLY A 181 5.10 -0.82 11.10
CA GLY A 181 3.93 -1.60 10.75
C GLY A 181 3.05 -0.94 9.69
N VAL A 182 3.65 -0.11 8.85
CA VAL A 182 3.02 0.56 7.70
C VAL A 182 3.72 0.07 6.43
N ALA A 183 2.97 -0.40 5.45
CA ALA A 183 3.54 -0.84 4.18
C ALA A 183 3.99 0.34 3.33
N ALA A 184 5.19 0.26 2.78
CA ALA A 184 5.56 1.09 1.64
C ALA A 184 4.83 0.58 0.39
N CYS A 185 4.20 1.49 -0.36
CA CYS A 185 3.62 1.21 -1.67
C CYS A 185 4.43 1.96 -2.74
N VAL A 186 5.47 1.30 -3.23
CA VAL A 186 6.44 1.91 -4.15
C VAL A 186 5.79 2.18 -5.50
N LYS A 187 5.99 3.39 -6.05
CA LYS A 187 5.22 3.87 -7.21
C LYS A 187 6.04 4.64 -8.24
N HIS A 188 5.57 4.75 -9.48
CA HIS A 188 4.43 4.06 -10.11
C HIS A 188 4.97 3.01 -11.07
N TYR A 189 4.67 1.76 -10.84
CA TYR A 189 5.22 0.61 -11.56
C TYR A 189 4.41 0.32 -12.82
N ALA A 190 4.97 0.52 -14.01
CA ALA A 190 6.27 1.14 -14.28
C ALA A 190 6.12 2.16 -15.41
N LEU A 191 7.18 2.94 -15.63
CA LEU A 191 7.29 3.84 -16.79
C LEU A 191 6.32 5.04 -16.78
N ASN A 192 5.87 5.50 -15.61
CA ASN A 192 5.09 6.75 -15.49
C ASN A 192 6.04 7.96 -15.54
N ASN A 193 6.59 8.24 -16.73
CA ASN A 193 7.59 9.27 -16.96
C ASN A 193 7.02 10.52 -17.64
N GLN A 194 5.71 10.57 -17.83
CA GLN A 194 4.98 11.67 -18.45
C GLN A 194 3.58 11.77 -17.83
N GLU A 195 3.19 12.96 -17.40
CA GLU A 195 1.87 13.21 -16.82
C GLU A 195 0.82 13.57 -17.87
N LEU A 196 1.22 14.24 -18.96
CA LEU A 196 0.31 14.58 -20.03
C LEU A 196 -0.19 13.29 -20.71
N TRP A 197 -1.52 13.10 -20.73
CA TRP A 197 -2.16 11.90 -21.29
C TRP A 197 -1.74 10.57 -20.63
N ARG A 198 -1.29 10.60 -19.39
CA ARG A 198 -0.74 9.42 -18.68
C ARG A 198 -1.63 8.17 -18.72
N GLY A 199 -2.96 8.32 -18.74
CA GLY A 199 -3.91 7.21 -18.87
C GLY A 199 -4.10 6.66 -20.29
N HIS A 200 -3.45 7.26 -21.30
CA HIS A 200 -3.64 6.90 -22.71
C HIS A 200 -2.36 6.54 -23.45
N ILE A 201 -1.21 7.06 -22.98
CA ILE A 201 0.08 6.79 -23.64
C ILE A 201 0.46 5.31 -23.55
N ASP A 202 1.06 4.83 -24.64
CA ASP A 202 1.66 3.51 -24.72
C ASP A 202 3.18 3.63 -24.82
N VAL A 203 3.87 3.19 -23.78
CA VAL A 203 5.33 3.30 -23.69
C VAL A 203 5.97 2.11 -24.38
N ASN A 204 6.72 2.40 -25.45
CA ASN A 204 7.49 1.43 -26.21
C ASN A 204 8.97 1.68 -26.03
N LEU A 205 9.71 0.67 -25.59
CA LEU A 205 11.14 0.73 -25.34
C LEU A 205 11.80 -0.63 -25.54
N SER A 206 13.13 -0.64 -25.70
CA SER A 206 13.91 -1.87 -25.71
C SER A 206 13.98 -2.52 -24.33
N ASP A 207 14.17 -3.83 -24.27
CA ASP A 207 14.39 -4.54 -23.01
C ASP A 207 15.62 -4.00 -22.28
N ARG A 208 16.68 -3.65 -23.00
CA ARG A 208 17.85 -3.03 -22.39
C ARG A 208 17.51 -1.77 -21.62
N ALA A 209 16.75 -0.85 -22.21
CA ALA A 209 16.33 0.38 -21.53
C ALA A 209 15.41 0.08 -20.33
N LEU A 210 14.52 -0.88 -20.48
CA LEU A 210 13.62 -1.31 -19.41
C LEU A 210 14.41 -1.81 -18.19
N TYR A 211 15.31 -2.77 -18.39
CA TYR A 211 16.03 -3.43 -17.30
C TYR A 211 17.22 -2.62 -16.75
N GLU A 212 17.85 -1.75 -17.56
CA GLU A 212 19.02 -1.00 -17.12
C GLU A 212 18.67 0.38 -16.53
N ILE A 213 17.51 0.98 -16.92
CA ILE A 213 17.16 2.36 -16.53
C ILE A 213 15.89 2.41 -15.67
N TYR A 214 14.80 1.75 -16.10
CA TYR A 214 13.49 2.00 -15.50
C TYR A 214 13.10 1.05 -14.39
N LEU A 215 13.61 -0.16 -14.38
CA LEU A 215 13.30 -1.18 -13.38
C LEU A 215 14.25 -1.25 -12.19
N PRO A 216 15.52 -0.80 -12.23
CA PRO A 216 16.47 -1.04 -11.13
C PRO A 216 15.99 -0.54 -9.77
N ALA A 217 15.40 0.65 -9.68
CA ALA A 217 14.90 1.17 -8.41
C ALA A 217 13.72 0.35 -7.84
N PHE A 218 12.83 -0.15 -8.69
CA PHE A 218 11.75 -1.06 -8.27
C PHE A 218 12.30 -2.43 -7.85
N LYS A 219 13.32 -2.94 -8.57
CA LYS A 219 13.99 -4.18 -8.20
C LYS A 219 14.64 -4.07 -6.83
N ALA A 220 15.41 -3.02 -6.59
CA ALA A 220 16.01 -2.74 -5.28
C ALA A 220 14.96 -2.57 -4.18
N ALA A 221 13.85 -1.89 -4.47
CA ALA A 221 12.74 -1.75 -3.54
C ALA A 221 12.15 -3.11 -3.10
N VAL A 222 12.07 -4.07 -4.02
CA VAL A 222 11.55 -5.42 -3.75
C VAL A 222 12.60 -6.30 -3.07
N GLU A 223 13.77 -6.47 -3.71
CA GLU A 223 14.77 -7.46 -3.29
C GLU A 223 15.59 -7.01 -2.06
N GLU A 224 15.90 -5.72 -1.94
CA GLU A 224 16.71 -5.17 -0.87
C GLU A 224 15.85 -4.41 0.16
N GLY A 225 14.90 -3.61 -0.30
CA GLY A 225 13.98 -2.86 0.56
C GLY A 225 12.90 -3.72 1.21
N GLY A 226 12.59 -4.87 0.61
CA GLY A 226 11.55 -5.77 1.09
C GLY A 226 10.16 -5.12 1.08
N ALA A 227 9.85 -4.32 0.06
CA ALA A 227 8.56 -3.62 -0.05
C ALA A 227 7.37 -4.57 0.05
N TRP A 228 6.35 -4.19 0.81
CA TRP A 228 5.15 -5.02 1.02
C TRP A 228 4.04 -4.71 0.01
N SER A 229 4.12 -3.60 -0.70
CA SER A 229 3.19 -3.27 -1.78
C SER A 229 3.84 -2.44 -2.88
N ILE A 230 3.25 -2.52 -4.07
CA ILE A 230 3.67 -1.80 -5.28
C ILE A 230 2.42 -1.18 -5.90
N MET A 231 2.50 0.08 -6.36
CA MET A 231 1.43 0.72 -7.09
C MET A 231 1.69 0.65 -8.60
N GLY A 232 0.73 0.07 -9.35
CA GLY A 232 0.74 0.08 -10.80
C GLY A 232 0.54 1.48 -11.38
N ALA A 233 1.16 1.76 -12.53
CA ALA A 233 1.07 3.04 -13.19
C ALA A 233 -0.17 3.13 -14.11
N TYR A 234 -0.53 4.36 -14.54
CA TYR A 234 -1.66 4.59 -15.44
C TYR A 234 -1.40 4.21 -16.89
N ASN A 235 -0.16 4.39 -17.36
CA ASN A 235 0.20 4.23 -18.76
C ASN A 235 0.11 2.78 -19.24
N LYS A 236 0.06 2.61 -20.55
CA LYS A 236 0.29 1.32 -21.17
C LYS A 236 1.79 1.07 -21.33
N ILE A 237 2.13 -0.21 -21.36
CA ILE A 237 3.46 -0.71 -21.66
C ILE A 237 3.29 -1.77 -22.76
N ARG A 238 3.78 -1.48 -23.98
CA ARG A 238 3.67 -2.38 -25.14
C ARG A 238 2.24 -2.86 -25.38
N GLY A 239 1.28 -1.92 -25.36
CA GLY A 239 -0.11 -2.17 -25.68
C GLY A 239 -1.02 -2.52 -24.50
N GLN A 240 -0.49 -2.89 -23.32
CA GLN A 240 -1.27 -3.31 -22.15
C GLN A 240 -1.09 -2.34 -20.98
N HIS A 241 -2.17 -2.00 -20.27
CA HIS A 241 -2.10 -1.09 -19.13
C HIS A 241 -1.22 -1.65 -18.01
N ALA A 242 -0.33 -0.84 -17.43
CA ALA A 242 0.64 -1.25 -16.43
C ALA A 242 0.01 -1.90 -15.19
N CYS A 243 -1.19 -1.47 -14.78
CA CYS A 243 -1.90 -2.05 -13.65
C CYS A 243 -2.38 -3.50 -13.88
N HIS A 244 -2.38 -4.00 -15.11
CA HIS A 244 -2.71 -5.39 -15.42
C HIS A 244 -1.89 -5.90 -16.63
N ASN A 245 -0.62 -5.50 -16.67
CA ASN A 245 0.33 -5.94 -17.67
C ASN A 245 0.98 -7.25 -17.24
N ASP A 246 0.69 -8.35 -17.95
CA ASP A 246 1.17 -9.69 -17.60
C ASP A 246 2.71 -9.78 -17.55
N PHE A 247 3.38 -9.16 -18.53
CA PHE A 247 4.84 -9.21 -18.59
C PHE A 247 5.50 -8.52 -17.39
N THR A 248 5.02 -7.34 -17.00
CA THR A 248 5.63 -6.59 -15.89
C THR A 248 5.22 -7.12 -14.53
N LEU A 249 3.94 -7.50 -14.34
CA LEU A 249 3.43 -7.91 -13.03
C LEU A 249 3.67 -9.39 -12.73
N ASN A 250 3.29 -10.28 -13.64
CA ASN A 250 3.51 -11.71 -13.41
C ASN A 250 4.97 -12.09 -13.66
N LYS A 251 5.47 -11.87 -14.90
CA LYS A 251 6.79 -12.38 -15.28
C LYS A 251 7.93 -11.69 -14.52
N ILE A 252 7.99 -10.36 -14.51
CA ILE A 252 9.11 -9.63 -13.87
C ILE A 252 8.92 -9.55 -12.36
N LEU A 253 7.82 -8.94 -11.90
CA LEU A 253 7.64 -8.63 -10.48
C LEU A 253 7.43 -9.90 -9.64
N LYS A 254 6.44 -10.73 -9.99
CA LYS A 254 6.05 -11.89 -9.17
C LYS A 254 6.95 -13.12 -9.43
N ASP A 255 7.30 -13.43 -10.68
CA ASP A 255 8.09 -14.61 -11.01
C ASP A 255 9.59 -14.40 -10.89
N ASP A 256 10.17 -13.37 -11.54
CA ASP A 256 11.62 -13.17 -11.53
C ASP A 256 12.11 -12.62 -10.19
N TRP A 257 11.45 -11.58 -9.64
CA TRP A 257 11.85 -10.94 -8.36
C TRP A 257 11.23 -11.58 -7.14
N LYS A 258 10.35 -12.57 -7.29
CA LYS A 258 9.70 -13.28 -6.18
C LYS A 258 8.93 -12.36 -5.23
N PHE A 259 8.33 -11.31 -5.76
CA PHE A 259 7.53 -10.38 -4.95
C PHE A 259 6.34 -11.08 -4.31
N ASP A 260 6.30 -11.11 -2.98
CA ASP A 260 5.24 -11.75 -2.17
C ASP A 260 4.16 -10.77 -1.68
N GLY A 261 4.35 -9.48 -1.94
CA GLY A 261 3.45 -8.41 -1.53
C GLY A 261 2.26 -8.21 -2.47
N CYS A 262 1.56 -7.08 -2.27
CA CYS A 262 0.36 -6.69 -2.99
C CYS A 262 0.64 -5.70 -4.12
N VAL A 263 0.05 -5.91 -5.28
CA VAL A 263 -0.04 -4.92 -6.37
C VAL A 263 -1.36 -4.16 -6.24
N ILE A 264 -1.27 -2.84 -6.10
CA ILE A 264 -2.41 -1.93 -5.96
C ILE A 264 -2.44 -1.04 -7.21
N THR A 265 -3.61 -0.74 -7.78
CA THR A 265 -3.68 0.23 -8.87
C THR A 265 -3.35 1.64 -8.39
N ASP A 266 -2.81 2.50 -9.24
CA ASP A 266 -3.12 3.91 -9.12
C ASP A 266 -4.63 4.12 -9.33
N TRP A 267 -5.19 5.24 -8.82
CA TRP A 267 -6.64 5.42 -8.69
C TRP A 267 -7.33 5.51 -10.05
N GLY A 268 -8.02 4.42 -10.42
CA GLY A 268 -8.65 4.28 -11.73
C GLY A 268 -7.72 3.69 -12.81
N GLY A 269 -6.66 2.98 -12.40
CA GLY A 269 -5.68 2.39 -13.31
C GLY A 269 -6.08 1.05 -13.93
N ALA A 270 -7.13 0.38 -13.47
CA ALA A 270 -7.66 -0.83 -14.10
C ALA A 270 -8.60 -0.49 -15.27
N HIS A 271 -8.61 -1.30 -16.33
CA HIS A 271 -9.36 -1.05 -17.55
C HIS A 271 -9.98 -2.31 -18.17
N ASP A 272 -9.74 -3.49 -17.62
CA ASP A 272 -10.27 -4.76 -18.11
C ASP A 272 -10.40 -5.78 -16.97
N THR A 273 -11.56 -6.44 -16.87
CA THR A 273 -11.83 -7.41 -15.79
C THR A 273 -11.00 -8.68 -15.92
N TYR A 274 -10.89 -9.23 -17.14
CA TYR A 274 -10.16 -10.47 -17.35
C TYR A 274 -8.67 -10.27 -17.11
N GLU A 275 -8.08 -9.23 -17.70
CA GLU A 275 -6.67 -8.91 -17.50
C GLU A 275 -6.36 -8.59 -16.03
N ALA A 276 -7.19 -7.80 -15.35
CA ALA A 276 -7.05 -7.52 -13.93
C ALA A 276 -7.14 -8.81 -13.07
N ALA A 277 -7.99 -9.76 -13.47
CA ALA A 277 -8.14 -11.03 -12.77
C ALA A 277 -6.90 -11.92 -12.89
N VAL A 278 -6.27 -12.00 -14.07
CA VAL A 278 -5.24 -13.02 -14.35
C VAL A 278 -3.80 -12.45 -14.44
N ASN A 279 -3.62 -11.15 -14.67
CA ASN A 279 -2.33 -10.56 -14.97
C ASN A 279 -1.64 -9.91 -13.76
N GLY A 280 -1.96 -10.34 -12.53
CA GLY A 280 -1.13 -10.03 -11.37
C GLY A 280 -1.55 -8.79 -10.56
N LEU A 281 -2.62 -8.08 -10.91
CA LEU A 281 -3.22 -7.05 -10.05
C LEU A 281 -3.85 -7.70 -8.83
N ASP A 282 -3.72 -7.10 -7.64
CA ASP A 282 -4.29 -7.66 -6.40
C ASP A 282 -5.42 -6.79 -5.82
N ILE A 283 -5.25 -5.45 -5.78
CA ILE A 283 -6.26 -4.52 -5.27
C ILE A 283 -6.54 -3.43 -6.31
N GLU A 284 -7.81 -3.25 -6.66
CA GLU A 284 -8.26 -2.14 -7.50
C GLU A 284 -8.74 -0.98 -6.63
N MET A 285 -8.06 0.17 -6.78
CA MET A 285 -8.46 1.45 -6.19
C MET A 285 -8.88 2.40 -7.29
N GLY A 286 -9.84 3.28 -7.02
CA GLY A 286 -10.30 4.19 -8.06
C GLY A 286 -11.19 5.31 -7.57
N SER A 287 -11.39 6.30 -8.45
CA SER A 287 -12.29 7.44 -8.24
C SER A 287 -13.64 7.24 -8.88
N TYR A 288 -13.68 6.45 -9.93
CA TYR A 288 -14.86 6.14 -10.73
C TYR A 288 -14.77 4.71 -11.22
N THR A 289 -15.84 4.19 -11.74
CA THR A 289 -15.94 2.82 -12.25
C THR A 289 -15.31 2.60 -13.62
N ASN A 290 -14.55 3.55 -14.11
CA ASN A 290 -13.63 3.43 -15.26
C ASN A 290 -14.23 2.84 -16.53
N GLY A 291 -15.46 3.18 -16.83
CA GLY A 291 -16.15 2.71 -18.03
C GLY A 291 -17.00 1.46 -17.84
N LEU A 292 -17.02 0.84 -16.67
CA LEU A 292 -18.01 -0.20 -16.35
C LEU A 292 -19.40 0.39 -16.16
N THR A 293 -19.48 1.62 -15.66
CA THR A 293 -20.70 2.41 -15.59
C THR A 293 -20.40 3.87 -15.90
N SER A 294 -21.29 4.51 -16.66
CA SER A 294 -21.29 5.95 -16.89
C SER A 294 -22.24 6.70 -15.96
N GLU A 295 -22.87 5.98 -15.05
CA GLU A 295 -23.87 6.53 -14.15
C GLU A 295 -23.25 7.51 -13.16
N SER A 296 -24.02 8.52 -12.78
CA SER A 296 -23.65 9.46 -11.73
C SER A 296 -23.65 8.83 -10.33
N VAL A 297 -24.30 7.69 -10.18
CA VAL A 297 -24.31 6.90 -8.92
C VAL A 297 -23.09 5.99 -8.94
N PHE A 298 -22.11 6.40 -8.19
CA PHE A 298 -20.88 5.66 -8.00
C PHE A 298 -21.08 4.50 -7.02
N THR A 299 -20.68 3.29 -7.42
CA THR A 299 -20.67 2.11 -6.56
C THR A 299 -19.35 1.35 -6.70
N TYR A 300 -18.72 1.02 -5.57
CA TYR A 300 -17.49 0.23 -5.53
C TYR A 300 -17.69 -1.20 -6.05
N ASN A 301 -18.93 -1.69 -6.03
CA ASN A 301 -19.27 -3.02 -6.51
C ASN A 301 -19.21 -3.16 -8.05
N ASP A 302 -19.12 -2.05 -8.79
CA ASP A 302 -19.01 -2.04 -10.25
C ASP A 302 -17.56 -1.97 -10.74
N TYR A 303 -16.58 -2.01 -9.84
CA TYR A 303 -15.17 -2.10 -10.19
C TYR A 303 -14.85 -3.41 -10.92
N TYR A 304 -13.76 -3.41 -11.69
CA TYR A 304 -13.34 -4.58 -12.48
C TYR A 304 -13.07 -5.79 -11.61
N LEU A 305 -12.43 -5.63 -10.43
CA LEU A 305 -12.19 -6.70 -9.46
C LEU A 305 -13.32 -6.89 -8.42
N ALA A 306 -14.49 -6.27 -8.64
CA ALA A 306 -15.68 -6.44 -7.79
C ALA A 306 -16.67 -7.47 -8.40
N ASN A 307 -17.95 -7.10 -8.55
CA ASN A 307 -18.98 -7.98 -9.10
C ASN A 307 -18.67 -8.57 -10.48
N PRO A 308 -18.04 -7.82 -11.43
CA PRO A 308 -17.65 -8.42 -12.71
C PRO A 308 -16.67 -9.60 -12.55
N TYR A 309 -15.67 -9.48 -11.67
CA TYR A 309 -14.75 -10.56 -11.37
C TYR A 309 -15.42 -11.72 -10.63
N LEU A 310 -16.27 -11.43 -9.64
CA LEU A 310 -17.05 -12.44 -8.93
C LEU A 310 -17.88 -13.27 -9.92
N GLN A 311 -18.51 -12.62 -10.90
CA GLN A 311 -19.29 -13.32 -11.92
C GLN A 311 -18.40 -14.20 -12.81
N MET A 312 -17.21 -13.70 -13.23
CA MET A 312 -16.26 -14.53 -14.00
C MET A 312 -15.81 -15.78 -13.24
N LEU A 313 -15.57 -15.66 -11.93
CA LEU A 313 -15.23 -16.81 -11.07
C LEU A 313 -16.38 -17.82 -10.99
N LYS A 314 -17.61 -17.36 -10.78
CA LYS A 314 -18.81 -18.21 -10.73
C LYS A 314 -19.10 -18.91 -12.06
N ASP A 315 -18.83 -18.24 -13.18
CA ASP A 315 -19.00 -18.79 -14.53
C ASP A 315 -17.84 -19.71 -14.96
N GLY A 316 -16.79 -19.83 -14.15
CA GLY A 316 -15.60 -20.63 -14.50
C GLY A 316 -14.76 -20.02 -15.63
N LYS A 317 -14.92 -18.71 -15.92
CA LYS A 317 -14.17 -18.01 -16.97
C LYS A 317 -12.73 -17.70 -16.56
N VAL A 318 -12.48 -17.63 -15.25
CA VAL A 318 -11.14 -17.48 -14.65
C VAL A 318 -10.93 -18.54 -13.56
N PRO A 319 -9.71 -19.04 -13.37
CA PRO A 319 -9.44 -20.05 -12.35
C PRO A 319 -9.65 -19.52 -10.91
N MET A 320 -10.19 -20.36 -10.02
CA MET A 320 -10.33 -20.02 -8.59
C MET A 320 -8.98 -19.72 -7.91
N SER A 321 -7.87 -20.26 -8.43
CA SER A 321 -6.53 -19.95 -7.94
C SER A 321 -6.15 -18.46 -8.07
N THR A 322 -6.77 -17.73 -8.98
CA THR A 322 -6.51 -16.29 -9.15
C THR A 322 -7.01 -15.49 -7.93
N ILE A 323 -8.20 -15.80 -7.42
CA ILE A 323 -8.72 -15.13 -6.23
C ILE A 323 -8.01 -15.60 -4.96
N ASP A 324 -7.59 -16.85 -4.88
CA ASP A 324 -6.83 -17.36 -3.74
C ASP A 324 -5.44 -16.72 -3.64
N ASP A 325 -4.74 -16.50 -4.76
CA ASP A 325 -3.46 -15.77 -4.78
C ASP A 325 -3.65 -14.31 -4.32
N LYS A 326 -4.61 -13.58 -4.91
CA LYS A 326 -4.91 -12.19 -4.53
C LYS A 326 -5.25 -12.07 -3.05
N ALA A 327 -6.21 -12.86 -2.57
CA ALA A 327 -6.63 -12.84 -1.17
C ALA A 327 -5.48 -13.21 -0.23
N SER A 328 -4.61 -14.15 -0.60
CA SER A 328 -3.42 -14.52 0.18
C SER A 328 -2.44 -13.35 0.32
N ARG A 329 -2.19 -12.61 -0.75
CA ARG A 329 -1.31 -11.42 -0.75
C ARG A 329 -1.89 -10.30 0.10
N ILE A 330 -3.19 -10.05 -0.01
CA ILE A 330 -3.89 -9.02 0.77
C ILE A 330 -3.91 -9.39 2.26
N LEU A 331 -4.21 -10.65 2.60
CA LEU A 331 -4.16 -11.13 3.98
C LEU A 331 -2.74 -11.02 4.56
N ARG A 332 -1.70 -11.36 3.79
CA ARG A 332 -0.31 -11.18 4.21
C ARG A 332 -0.01 -9.72 4.53
N LEU A 333 -0.48 -8.79 3.70
CA LEU A 333 -0.35 -7.36 3.93
C LEU A 333 -1.09 -6.93 5.21
N ILE A 334 -2.33 -7.36 5.41
CA ILE A 334 -3.12 -7.08 6.62
C ILE A 334 -2.42 -7.62 7.89
N PHE A 335 -1.84 -8.83 7.83
CA PHE A 335 -1.14 -9.41 8.98
C PHE A 335 0.19 -8.72 9.27
N ARG A 336 0.85 -8.13 8.27
CA ARG A 336 2.05 -7.30 8.46
C ARG A 336 1.73 -5.92 9.04
N THR A 337 0.52 -5.41 8.82
CA THR A 337 0.10 -4.03 9.12
C THR A 337 -1.04 -3.95 10.14
N ALA A 338 -2.28 -3.94 9.70
CA ALA A 338 -3.48 -3.75 10.53
C ALA A 338 -3.54 -4.73 11.71
N MET A 339 -3.28 -6.01 11.47
CA MET A 339 -3.31 -7.07 12.48
C MET A 339 -1.95 -7.38 13.13
N ASN A 340 -0.94 -6.57 12.93
CA ASN A 340 0.32 -6.68 13.66
C ASN A 340 0.19 -6.01 15.03
N ARG A 341 0.07 -6.78 16.10
CA ARG A 341 -0.07 -6.26 17.46
C ARG A 341 1.23 -5.74 18.05
N GLN A 342 2.38 -6.06 17.44
CA GLN A 342 3.69 -5.61 17.88
C GLN A 342 4.13 -4.28 17.27
N LYS A 343 3.32 -3.71 16.35
CA LYS A 343 3.59 -2.42 15.73
C LYS A 343 3.59 -1.30 16.77
N PRO A 344 4.45 -0.26 16.62
CA PRO A 344 4.46 0.89 17.52
C PRO A 344 3.16 1.72 17.38
N TYR A 345 2.93 2.63 18.32
CA TYR A 345 1.79 3.54 18.26
C TYR A 345 1.98 4.68 17.26
N GLY A 346 3.24 4.98 16.91
CA GLY A 346 3.58 6.14 16.09
C GLY A 346 3.56 7.45 16.87
N SER A 347 3.91 8.53 16.17
CA SER A 347 3.88 9.91 16.67
C SER A 347 3.67 10.86 15.49
N VAL A 348 3.23 12.09 15.73
CA VAL A 348 2.94 13.05 14.66
C VAL A 348 3.46 14.45 15.02
N ALA A 349 4.06 15.12 14.04
CA ALA A 349 4.49 16.52 14.14
C ALA A 349 5.38 16.78 15.38
N THR A 350 6.32 15.88 15.65
CA THR A 350 7.26 16.01 16.77
C THR A 350 8.44 16.90 16.42
N GLU A 351 9.18 17.38 17.43
CA GLU A 351 10.41 18.14 17.19
C GLU A 351 11.47 17.33 16.44
N GLU A 352 11.49 16.00 16.65
CA GLU A 352 12.37 15.08 15.91
C GLU A 352 11.99 15.02 14.43
N HIS A 353 10.69 15.01 14.09
CA HIS A 353 10.22 15.04 12.71
C HIS A 353 10.57 16.36 12.03
N TYR A 354 10.38 17.48 12.72
CA TYR A 354 10.77 18.79 12.21
C TYR A 354 12.29 18.93 12.05
N ALA A 355 13.06 18.36 12.99
CA ALA A 355 14.52 18.33 12.89
C ALA A 355 14.97 17.49 11.69
N ALA A 356 14.40 16.31 11.49
CA ALA A 356 14.68 15.46 10.34
C ALA A 356 14.36 16.18 9.01
N ALA A 357 13.18 16.81 8.91
CA ALA A 357 12.82 17.59 7.72
C ALA A 357 13.79 18.72 7.43
N ARG A 358 14.25 19.48 8.46
CA ARG A 358 15.23 20.54 8.33
C ARG A 358 16.62 20.02 7.93
N GLU A 359 17.08 18.94 8.54
CA GLU A 359 18.38 18.33 8.24
C GLU A 359 18.45 17.85 6.80
N ILE A 360 17.42 17.12 6.35
CA ILE A 360 17.31 16.65 4.96
C ILE A 360 17.27 17.84 4.00
N GLY A 361 16.45 18.86 4.31
CA GLY A 361 16.38 20.07 3.48
C GLY A 361 17.72 20.79 3.36
N ASN A 362 18.43 20.96 4.48
CA ASN A 362 19.73 21.63 4.50
C ASN A 362 20.80 20.85 3.74
N GLU A 363 20.82 19.52 3.87
CA GLU A 363 21.81 18.68 3.19
C GLU A 363 21.50 18.54 1.68
N GLY A 364 20.23 18.56 1.30
CA GLY A 364 19.81 18.46 -0.10
C GLY A 364 19.92 19.76 -0.90
N ILE A 365 20.18 20.91 -0.27
CA ILE A 365 20.32 22.20 -0.96
C ILE A 365 21.75 22.37 -1.50
N VAL A 366 21.89 22.49 -2.82
CA VAL A 366 23.18 22.65 -3.49
C VAL A 366 23.30 24.06 -4.08
N LEU A 367 24.32 24.81 -3.64
CA LEU A 367 24.63 26.14 -4.19
C LEU A 367 25.33 25.99 -5.55
N LEU A 368 24.59 26.09 -6.63
CA LEU A 368 25.10 25.91 -7.99
C LEU A 368 25.94 27.12 -8.49
N LYS A 369 25.67 28.30 -7.99
CA LYS A 369 26.38 29.53 -8.40
C LYS A 369 26.45 30.53 -7.24
N ASN A 370 27.66 30.94 -6.88
CA ASN A 370 27.93 31.93 -5.85
C ASN A 370 28.60 33.15 -6.47
N ALA A 371 27.92 33.83 -7.37
CA ALA A 371 28.39 35.09 -7.95
C ALA A 371 27.52 36.25 -7.47
N PRO A 372 28.08 37.44 -7.16
CA PRO A 372 27.27 38.57 -6.79
C PRO A 372 26.25 38.92 -7.88
N VAL A 373 24.97 38.94 -7.50
CA VAL A 373 23.88 39.31 -8.41
C VAL A 373 23.76 40.86 -8.52
N ILE A 374 24.54 41.61 -7.72
CA ILE A 374 24.46 43.05 -7.67
C ILE A 374 25.00 43.60 -8.98
N LYS A 375 24.16 44.14 -9.82
CA LYS A 375 24.54 44.94 -10.97
C LYS A 375 25.04 46.27 -10.46
N LYS A 376 26.22 46.72 -10.98
CA LYS A 376 26.81 48.03 -10.69
C LYS A 376 25.75 49.12 -10.94
N GLY A 377 25.32 49.84 -9.90
CA GLY A 377 24.29 50.88 -9.97
C GLY A 377 22.84 50.45 -9.57
N ALA A 378 22.61 49.24 -9.08
CA ALA A 378 21.34 48.91 -8.43
C ALA A 378 21.31 49.47 -7.00
N PRO A 379 20.21 50.10 -6.54
CA PRO A 379 20.09 50.53 -5.16
C PRO A 379 20.10 49.29 -4.25
N ASP A 380 20.79 49.37 -3.10
CA ASP A 380 20.76 48.37 -2.05
C ASP A 380 19.30 48.16 -1.60
N ARG A 381 18.81 46.92 -1.69
CA ARG A 381 17.54 46.51 -1.16
C ARG A 381 17.74 45.74 0.13
#